data_de47b7aeaba0fc35b2174e840b40eeb4
#
_entry.id   de47b7aeaba0fc35b2174e840b40eeb4
#
_cell.length_a   1.000
_cell.length_b   1.000
_cell.length_c   1.000
_cell.angle_alpha   90.00
_cell.angle_beta   90.00
_cell.angle_gamma   90.00
#
_symmetry.space_group_name_H-M   'P 1'
#
loop_
_entity.id
_entity.type
_entity.pdbx_description
1 polymer ?
#
loop_
_entity_poly.entity_id
_entity_poly.type
_entity_poly.pdbx_seq_one_letter_code
_entity_poly.pdbx_strand_id
1 'polypeptide(L)'
;MPISCTGLLRLLHLFLLLSSTLAAEDPIISRFQQYLQINTAHPSPNYHQAVDFILSQAKSLSLQSQTIEFAPNKPLILLKWTGKNPTLPSILLNSHTDVVPVEPHKWSHPPFAAAIDSANGNIYARGSQDMKCVGLQYLEAVRNLKRFNFEPLRTIYISFVPDEEIGGHDGAEKFANSEVFDEMNVGIVLDEGLASPDESYRLFYAERCPMWLVIKAAGAPGHGAKLYDNTAMENLLKSIESVRRFRASQFDLVKAGLKAEGEVISVNMVFLKAGTPSPTGYVMNLQPSEAQAGFDIRIPPIADQASLERRIAEEWAPASRNMTFELGQFKQKMSVYDENGRPILTAHDGSNPWWALLEGAIDKSNRRFGRPEIFPASTDARYFRLKGVPAIGFSPMANTPILLHDHNEFLNKEEYLKGIEVYESIIKAFASFAAETEKDEATKDEL
;
A
#
# COMPACT_ATOMS: atom_id res chain seq x y z
N MET A 1 -13.38 38.78 64.58
CA MET A 1 -14.23 37.68 64.06
C MET A 1 -13.31 36.59 63.58
N PRO A 2 -13.33 35.35 64.16
CA PRO A 2 -12.44 34.29 63.74
C PRO A 2 -12.99 33.64 62.46
N ILE A 3 -12.18 33.57 61.46
CA ILE A 3 -12.48 32.87 60.19
C ILE A 3 -12.51 31.35 60.50
N SER A 4 -13.67 30.74 60.24
CA SER A 4 -13.95 29.36 60.52
C SER A 4 -13.00 28.44 59.72
N CYS A 5 -12.34 27.51 60.40
CA CYS A 5 -11.43 26.50 59.85
C CYS A 5 -12.09 25.59 58.77
N THR A 6 -13.42 25.58 58.66
CA THR A 6 -14.18 24.79 57.68
C THR A 6 -14.15 25.39 56.27
N GLY A 7 -13.87 26.69 56.10
CA GLY A 7 -13.73 27.32 54.77
C GLY A 7 -12.42 27.00 54.09
N LEU A 8 -11.32 26.85 54.86
CA LEU A 8 -10.00 26.51 54.29
C LEU A 8 -9.88 25.08 53.84
N LEU A 9 -10.54 24.13 54.53
CA LEU A 9 -10.58 22.71 54.11
C LEU A 9 -11.39 22.50 52.84
N ARG A 10 -12.44 23.30 52.63
CA ARG A 10 -13.23 23.20 51.37
C ARG A 10 -12.50 23.81 50.18
N LEU A 11 -11.70 24.82 50.36
CA LEU A 11 -10.85 25.35 49.26
C LEU A 11 -9.68 24.41 48.94
N LEU A 12 -9.09 23.71 49.89
CA LEU A 12 -8.04 22.71 49.64
C LEU A 12 -8.61 21.45 48.94
N HIS A 13 -9.85 21.04 49.27
CA HIS A 13 -10.52 19.94 48.55
C HIS A 13 -10.93 20.32 47.12
N LEU A 14 -11.29 21.59 46.87
CA LEU A 14 -11.62 22.04 45.53
C LEU A 14 -10.36 22.18 44.64
N PHE A 15 -9.19 22.52 45.23
CA PHE A 15 -7.91 22.51 44.51
C PHE A 15 -7.35 21.12 44.25
N LEU A 16 -7.68 20.12 45.09
CA LEU A 16 -7.30 18.71 44.86
C LEU A 16 -8.23 17.99 43.86
N LEU A 17 -9.42 18.51 43.60
CA LEU A 17 -10.35 17.99 42.57
C LEU A 17 -10.18 18.64 41.21
N LEU A 18 -9.38 19.70 41.10
CA LEU A 18 -9.03 20.37 39.83
C LEU A 18 -7.65 20.02 39.29
N SER A 19 -6.91 19.13 39.99
CA SER A 19 -5.88 18.34 39.30
C SER A 19 -6.57 17.24 38.48
N SER A 20 -7.32 17.65 37.44
CA SER A 20 -7.50 16.79 36.31
C SER A 20 -6.08 16.39 35.91
N THR A 21 -5.72 15.18 36.23
CA THR A 21 -4.59 14.50 35.60
C THR A 21 -4.84 14.65 34.10
N LEU A 22 -4.18 15.64 33.47
CA LEU A 22 -3.86 15.49 32.07
C LEU A 22 -3.16 14.14 32.03
N ALA A 23 -3.87 13.09 31.59
CA ALA A 23 -3.27 11.81 31.36
C ALA A 23 -2.10 12.10 30.42
N ALA A 24 -0.88 11.83 30.87
CA ALA A 24 0.30 12.05 30.05
C ALA A 24 0.04 11.34 28.72
N GLU A 25 0.09 12.08 27.64
CA GLU A 25 -0.16 11.54 26.31
C GLU A 25 0.79 10.37 26.08
N ASP A 26 0.26 9.23 25.59
CA ASP A 26 1.08 8.06 25.36
C ASP A 26 2.21 8.42 24.38
N PRO A 27 3.49 8.28 24.76
CA PRO A 27 4.60 8.65 23.90
C PRO A 27 4.60 7.94 22.54
N ILE A 28 4.02 6.74 22.45
CA ILE A 28 3.89 5.98 21.21
C ILE A 28 2.88 6.68 20.29
N ILE A 29 1.72 7.02 20.83
CA ILE A 29 0.67 7.73 20.07
C ILE A 29 1.17 9.13 19.68
N SER A 30 1.86 9.84 20.57
CA SER A 30 2.42 11.16 20.27
C SER A 30 3.42 11.12 19.10
N ARG A 31 4.29 10.11 19.03
CA ARG A 31 5.20 9.94 17.87
C ARG A 31 4.44 9.63 16.57
N PHE A 32 3.38 8.83 16.65
CA PHE A 32 2.53 8.55 15.49
C PHE A 32 1.86 9.82 14.99
N GLN A 33 1.27 10.63 15.88
CA GLN A 33 0.70 11.93 15.51
C GLN A 33 1.73 12.87 14.88
N GLN A 34 2.95 12.96 15.45
CA GLN A 34 4.03 13.78 14.91
C GLN A 34 4.39 13.39 13.47
N TYR A 35 4.44 12.08 13.16
CA TYR A 35 4.72 11.62 11.82
C TYR A 35 3.57 11.90 10.86
N LEU A 36 2.31 11.72 11.29
CA LEU A 36 1.12 12.03 10.50
C LEU A 36 0.98 13.52 10.18
N GLN A 37 1.46 14.40 11.08
CA GLN A 37 1.43 15.85 10.89
C GLN A 37 2.39 16.35 9.81
N ILE A 38 3.36 15.54 9.40
CA ILE A 38 4.25 15.87 8.30
C ILE A 38 3.49 15.66 6.98
N ASN A 39 3.22 16.72 6.26
CA ASN A 39 2.53 16.67 4.98
C ASN A 39 3.48 16.16 3.87
N THR A 40 3.35 14.90 3.51
CA THR A 40 4.09 14.27 2.41
C THR A 40 3.20 13.95 1.20
N ALA A 41 2.12 14.71 1.02
CA ALA A 41 1.20 14.54 -0.10
C ALA A 41 1.79 15.06 -1.42
N HIS A 42 1.56 14.27 -2.49
CA HIS A 42 1.81 14.75 -3.85
C HIS A 42 0.94 15.96 -4.20
N PRO A 43 1.41 16.83 -5.11
CA PRO A 43 2.65 16.74 -5.91
C PRO A 43 3.90 17.32 -5.24
N SER A 44 3.83 17.74 -3.98
CA SER A 44 4.93 18.44 -3.29
C SER A 44 5.16 17.89 -1.88
N PRO A 45 5.61 16.62 -1.75
CA PRO A 45 5.84 15.99 -0.47
C PRO A 45 6.94 16.70 0.33
N ASN A 46 6.74 16.92 1.63
CA ASN A 46 7.76 17.44 2.52
C ASN A 46 8.70 16.32 3.01
N TYR A 47 9.47 15.77 2.09
CA TYR A 47 10.38 14.67 2.41
C TYR A 47 11.47 15.06 3.42
N HIS A 48 11.98 16.29 3.40
CA HIS A 48 13.04 16.72 4.34
C HIS A 48 12.57 16.57 5.79
N GLN A 49 11.37 17.02 6.10
CA GLN A 49 10.83 16.91 7.46
C GLN A 49 10.58 15.43 7.83
N ALA A 50 10.14 14.60 6.89
CA ALA A 50 9.98 13.16 7.10
C ALA A 50 11.33 12.48 7.37
N VAL A 51 12.37 12.81 6.59
CA VAL A 51 13.75 12.33 6.78
C VAL A 51 14.26 12.70 8.18
N ASP A 52 14.14 13.96 8.57
CA ASP A 52 14.60 14.44 9.89
C ASP A 52 13.90 13.69 11.03
N PHE A 53 12.59 13.50 10.90
CA PHE A 53 11.82 12.74 11.89
C PHE A 53 12.30 11.30 11.99
N ILE A 54 12.39 10.56 10.85
CA ILE A 54 12.78 9.15 10.83
C ILE A 54 14.21 8.97 11.33
N LEU A 55 15.15 9.82 10.92
CA LEU A 55 16.54 9.79 11.40
C LEU A 55 16.64 10.07 12.90
N SER A 56 15.77 10.94 13.45
CA SER A 56 15.69 11.18 14.89
C SER A 56 15.27 9.91 15.64
N GLN A 57 14.28 9.17 15.10
CA GLN A 57 13.85 7.88 15.68
C GLN A 57 14.97 6.84 15.57
N ALA A 58 15.62 6.71 14.41
CA ALA A 58 16.75 5.80 14.21
C ALA A 58 17.88 6.05 15.23
N LYS A 59 18.24 7.32 15.43
CA LYS A 59 19.24 7.73 16.42
C LYS A 59 18.82 7.32 17.83
N SER A 60 17.56 7.54 18.22
CA SER A 60 17.04 7.15 19.53
C SER A 60 17.08 5.64 19.78
N LEU A 61 17.05 4.85 18.70
CA LEU A 61 17.12 3.39 18.70
C LEU A 61 18.53 2.85 18.48
N SER A 62 19.54 3.71 18.31
CA SER A 62 20.90 3.31 17.96
C SER A 62 20.93 2.38 16.75
N LEU A 63 20.13 2.69 15.70
CA LEU A 63 20.18 2.05 14.41
C LEU A 63 21.18 2.77 13.51
N GLN A 64 21.90 2.01 12.67
CA GLN A 64 22.65 2.60 11.57
C GLN A 64 21.66 3.15 10.55
N SER A 65 21.95 4.28 9.94
CA SER A 65 21.06 4.92 8.98
C SER A 65 21.82 5.45 7.77
N GLN A 66 21.22 5.35 6.62
CA GLN A 66 21.71 5.89 5.35
C GLN A 66 20.54 6.56 4.63
N THR A 67 20.80 7.72 4.01
CA THR A 67 19.86 8.36 3.08
C THR A 67 20.42 8.24 1.68
N ILE A 68 19.62 7.75 0.75
CA ILE A 68 20.00 7.48 -0.63
C ILE A 68 19.03 8.23 -1.54
N GLU A 69 19.54 8.94 -2.54
CA GLU A 69 18.71 9.57 -3.57
C GLU A 69 18.98 8.93 -4.93
N PHE A 70 18.05 8.11 -5.39
CA PHE A 70 18.07 7.58 -6.76
C PHE A 70 17.52 8.57 -7.79
N ALA A 71 16.78 9.55 -7.32
CA ALA A 71 16.32 10.69 -8.10
C ALA A 71 16.34 11.95 -7.23
N PRO A 72 16.58 13.14 -7.82
CA PRO A 72 16.66 14.39 -7.08
C PRO A 72 15.41 14.65 -6.22
N ASN A 73 15.61 15.05 -4.97
CA ASN A 73 14.55 15.35 -4.00
C ASN A 73 13.61 14.18 -3.66
N LYS A 74 14.04 12.95 -3.89
CA LYS A 74 13.32 11.72 -3.53
C LYS A 74 14.20 10.83 -2.65
N PRO A 75 14.40 11.20 -1.37
CA PRO A 75 15.24 10.45 -0.45
C PRO A 75 14.60 9.13 -0.04
N LEU A 76 15.34 8.06 -0.16
CA LEU A 76 15.08 6.78 0.48
C LEU A 76 15.89 6.72 1.76
N ILE A 77 15.27 6.35 2.86
CA ILE A 77 15.93 6.18 4.15
C ILE A 77 16.05 4.70 4.43
N LEU A 78 17.26 4.22 4.62
CA LEU A 78 17.55 2.83 4.98
C LEU A 78 18.13 2.77 6.39
N LEU A 79 17.44 2.06 7.27
CA LEU A 79 17.87 1.81 8.64
C LEU A 79 18.33 0.36 8.78
N LYS A 80 19.35 0.12 9.61
CA LYS A 80 19.94 -1.21 9.81
C LYS A 80 20.10 -1.53 11.28
N TRP A 81 19.61 -2.70 11.69
CA TRP A 81 19.91 -3.38 12.94
C TRP A 81 20.68 -4.65 12.65
N THR A 82 22.00 -4.60 12.82
CA THR A 82 22.90 -5.72 12.50
C THR A 82 22.61 -6.93 13.39
N GLY A 83 22.42 -8.08 12.77
CA GLY A 83 22.24 -9.36 13.45
C GLY A 83 23.56 -9.98 13.90
N LYS A 84 23.48 -10.99 14.78
CA LYS A 84 24.65 -11.75 15.26
C LYS A 84 25.35 -12.51 14.13
N ASN A 85 24.59 -12.98 13.14
CA ASN A 85 25.13 -13.60 11.95
C ASN A 85 24.70 -12.81 10.69
N PRO A 86 25.48 -11.81 10.27
CA PRO A 86 25.14 -10.95 9.14
C PRO A 86 25.29 -11.63 7.77
N THR A 87 25.80 -12.87 7.70
CA THR A 87 25.91 -13.64 6.46
C THR A 87 24.60 -14.31 6.08
N LEU A 88 23.69 -14.49 7.06
CA LEU A 88 22.37 -15.04 6.81
C LEU A 88 21.51 -14.06 6.00
N PRO A 89 20.58 -14.55 5.16
CA PRO A 89 19.63 -13.68 4.47
C PRO A 89 18.91 -12.75 5.43
N SER A 90 18.91 -11.46 5.11
CA SER A 90 18.37 -10.40 5.94
C SER A 90 16.85 -10.26 5.80
N ILE A 91 16.25 -9.45 6.65
CA ILE A 91 14.83 -9.11 6.67
C ILE A 91 14.70 -7.66 6.25
N LEU A 92 13.84 -7.36 5.27
CA LEU A 92 13.49 -6.00 4.89
C LEU A 92 12.05 -5.69 5.32
N LEU A 93 11.88 -4.65 6.11
CA LEU A 93 10.61 -4.06 6.50
C LEU A 93 10.43 -2.79 5.68
N ASN A 94 9.64 -2.85 4.62
CA ASN A 94 9.42 -1.73 3.70
C ASN A 94 8.26 -0.85 4.14
N SER A 95 8.36 0.44 3.90
CA SER A 95 7.31 1.43 4.10
C SER A 95 7.55 2.60 3.17
N HIS A 96 6.49 3.21 2.65
CA HIS A 96 6.62 4.47 1.92
C HIS A 96 6.34 5.70 2.79
N THR A 97 6.88 6.84 2.37
CA THR A 97 6.77 8.12 3.10
C THR A 97 5.73 9.05 2.52
N ASP A 98 5.49 8.97 1.21
CA ASP A 98 4.52 9.80 0.52
C ASP A 98 3.09 9.36 0.82
N VAL A 99 2.15 10.22 0.48
CA VAL A 99 0.71 9.96 0.58
C VAL A 99 -0.03 10.65 -0.58
N VAL A 100 -1.20 10.14 -0.94
CA VAL A 100 -2.04 10.77 -1.98
C VAL A 100 -2.53 12.16 -1.57
N PRO A 101 -2.86 13.03 -2.56
CA PRO A 101 -3.47 14.34 -2.30
C PRO A 101 -4.76 14.26 -1.49
N VAL A 102 -5.11 15.36 -0.88
CA VAL A 102 -6.33 15.51 -0.07
C VAL A 102 -7.22 16.63 -0.60
N GLU A 103 -8.52 16.52 -0.36
CA GLU A 103 -9.53 17.59 -0.54
C GLU A 103 -9.97 18.08 0.87
N PRO A 104 -9.25 19.03 1.49
CA PRO A 104 -9.43 19.36 2.91
C PRO A 104 -10.86 19.74 3.29
N HIS A 105 -11.62 20.35 2.38
CA HIS A 105 -13.00 20.77 2.60
C HIS A 105 -14.00 19.60 2.72
N LYS A 106 -13.58 18.39 2.38
CA LYS A 106 -14.38 17.15 2.51
C LYS A 106 -14.05 16.35 3.77
N TRP A 107 -13.07 16.81 4.55
CA TRP A 107 -12.66 16.16 5.79
C TRP A 107 -13.35 16.76 7.00
N SER A 108 -13.78 15.92 7.95
CA SER A 108 -14.33 16.36 9.24
C SER A 108 -13.27 16.90 10.20
N HIS A 109 -12.01 16.50 10.01
CA HIS A 109 -10.83 16.97 10.72
C HIS A 109 -9.78 17.41 9.70
N PRO A 110 -8.91 18.40 9.99
CA PRO A 110 -7.83 18.73 9.07
C PRO A 110 -6.95 17.50 8.78
N PRO A 111 -6.70 17.15 7.50
CA PRO A 111 -6.12 15.84 7.11
C PRO A 111 -4.70 15.58 7.63
N PHE A 112 -3.99 16.61 8.08
CA PHE A 112 -2.65 16.50 8.67
C PHE A 112 -2.60 17.01 10.12
N ALA A 113 -3.75 17.08 10.82
CA ALA A 113 -3.76 17.43 12.23
C ALA A 113 -3.49 16.25 13.15
N ALA A 114 -3.67 15.02 12.66
CA ALA A 114 -3.63 13.81 13.46
C ALA A 114 -4.55 13.90 14.70
N ALA A 115 -5.76 14.40 14.49
CA ALA A 115 -6.72 14.64 15.57
C ALA A 115 -7.21 13.33 16.14
N ILE A 116 -7.22 13.21 17.47
CA ILE A 116 -7.81 12.08 18.18
C ILE A 116 -9.24 12.42 18.56
N ASP A 117 -10.19 11.61 18.10
CA ASP A 117 -11.56 11.67 18.62
C ASP A 117 -11.62 11.05 20.02
N SER A 118 -11.90 11.88 21.01
CA SER A 118 -11.96 11.47 22.42
C SER A 118 -13.08 10.47 22.71
N ALA A 119 -14.11 10.38 21.84
CA ALA A 119 -15.24 9.49 22.05
C ALA A 119 -14.93 8.04 21.68
N ASN A 120 -14.10 7.83 20.66
CA ASN A 120 -13.84 6.49 20.10
C ASN A 120 -12.33 6.15 19.99
N GLY A 121 -11.43 7.11 20.16
CA GLY A 121 -9.98 6.92 20.07
C GLY A 121 -9.45 6.82 18.64
N ASN A 122 -10.21 7.21 17.64
CA ASN A 122 -9.76 7.24 16.26
C ASN A 122 -8.82 8.42 16.00
N ILE A 123 -7.70 8.15 15.34
CA ILE A 123 -6.70 9.14 14.93
C ILE A 123 -6.94 9.45 13.46
N TYR A 124 -7.50 10.62 13.18
CA TYR A 124 -7.84 11.05 11.82
C TYR A 124 -6.66 11.73 11.16
N ALA A 125 -6.13 11.12 10.11
CA ALA A 125 -5.12 11.75 9.26
C ALA A 125 -4.94 10.99 7.94
N ARG A 126 -4.55 11.69 6.87
CA ARG A 126 -4.00 11.05 5.66
C ARG A 126 -2.69 10.35 6.00
N GLY A 127 -2.55 9.08 5.60
CA GLY A 127 -1.41 8.22 5.93
C GLY A 127 -1.60 7.44 7.24
N SER A 128 -2.76 7.56 7.91
CA SER A 128 -3.03 6.79 9.13
C SER A 128 -3.22 5.29 8.85
N GLN A 129 -3.67 4.92 7.66
CA GLN A 129 -3.73 3.54 7.17
C GLN A 129 -2.68 3.25 6.09
N ASP A 130 -2.37 4.22 5.23
CA ASP A 130 -1.57 4.07 4.02
C ASP A 130 -0.42 5.09 4.00
N MET A 131 0.83 4.66 4.33
CA MET A 131 1.12 3.54 5.25
C MET A 131 2.06 4.01 6.38
N LYS A 132 1.98 5.29 6.80
CA LYS A 132 2.83 5.81 7.89
C LYS A 132 2.69 5.04 9.20
N CYS A 133 1.49 4.48 9.46
CA CYS A 133 1.25 3.62 10.60
C CYS A 133 2.21 2.42 10.62
N VAL A 134 2.35 1.73 9.49
CA VAL A 134 3.18 0.53 9.38
C VAL A 134 4.65 0.85 9.61
N GLY A 135 5.19 1.87 8.90
CA GLY A 135 6.58 2.28 9.07
C GLY A 135 6.92 2.64 10.51
N LEU A 136 6.00 3.31 11.22
CA LEU A 136 6.23 3.66 12.61
C LEU A 136 5.99 2.49 13.57
N GLN A 137 5.04 1.60 13.28
CA GLN A 137 4.87 0.35 14.03
C GLN A 137 6.13 -0.53 13.98
N TYR A 138 6.85 -0.58 12.85
CA TYR A 138 8.15 -1.26 12.77
C TYR A 138 9.16 -0.65 13.74
N LEU A 139 9.25 0.68 13.80
CA LEU A 139 10.19 1.36 14.71
C LEU A 139 9.83 1.13 16.18
N GLU A 140 8.53 1.16 16.52
CA GLU A 140 8.08 0.92 17.90
C GLU A 140 8.27 -0.55 18.31
N ALA A 141 8.03 -1.51 17.41
CA ALA A 141 8.33 -2.93 17.66
C ALA A 141 9.84 -3.15 17.91
N VAL A 142 10.70 -2.52 17.10
CA VAL A 142 12.16 -2.55 17.31
C VAL A 142 12.52 -1.90 18.66
N ARG A 143 11.86 -0.80 19.06
CA ARG A 143 12.06 -0.13 20.35
C ARG A 143 11.75 -1.07 21.51
N ASN A 144 10.63 -1.78 21.44
CA ASN A 144 10.25 -2.75 22.45
C ASN A 144 11.23 -3.92 22.51
N LEU A 145 11.58 -4.51 21.37
CA LEU A 145 12.54 -5.62 21.32
C LEU A 145 13.89 -5.23 21.92
N LYS A 146 14.42 -4.05 21.60
CA LYS A 146 15.67 -3.54 22.19
C LYS A 146 15.54 -3.29 23.69
N ARG A 147 14.39 -2.77 24.15
CA ARG A 147 14.13 -2.57 25.59
C ARG A 147 14.16 -3.88 26.37
N PHE A 148 13.76 -4.98 25.75
CA PHE A 148 13.83 -6.32 26.34
C PHE A 148 15.13 -7.06 26.04
N ASN A 149 16.18 -6.36 25.57
CA ASN A 149 17.49 -6.90 25.25
C ASN A 149 17.44 -8.05 24.21
N PHE A 150 16.46 -8.00 23.28
CA PHE A 150 16.44 -8.93 22.17
C PHE A 150 17.61 -8.62 21.21
N GLU A 151 18.33 -9.64 20.81
CA GLU A 151 19.41 -9.56 19.85
C GLU A 151 19.05 -10.42 18.63
N PRO A 152 18.85 -9.80 17.46
CA PRO A 152 18.49 -10.54 16.25
C PRO A 152 19.63 -11.43 15.78
N LEU A 153 19.33 -12.63 15.30
CA LEU A 153 20.30 -13.49 14.62
C LEU A 153 20.59 -12.95 13.23
N ARG A 154 19.55 -12.59 12.46
CA ARG A 154 19.63 -12.03 11.10
C ARG A 154 19.61 -10.51 11.15
N THR A 155 20.26 -9.88 10.20
CA THR A 155 20.20 -8.42 10.04
C THR A 155 18.79 -7.99 9.64
N ILE A 156 18.29 -6.92 10.26
CA ILE A 156 17.02 -6.30 9.95
C ILE A 156 17.28 -4.96 9.29
N TYR A 157 16.67 -4.74 8.14
CA TYR A 157 16.61 -3.45 7.47
C TYR A 157 15.19 -2.90 7.55
N ILE A 158 15.07 -1.58 7.68
CA ILE A 158 13.80 -0.87 7.57
C ILE A 158 14.00 0.20 6.50
N SER A 159 13.22 0.15 5.43
CA SER A 159 13.24 1.16 4.37
C SER A 159 12.02 2.07 4.46
N PHE A 160 12.27 3.35 4.21
CA PHE A 160 11.24 4.35 3.99
C PHE A 160 11.47 4.90 2.59
N VAL A 161 10.67 4.44 1.64
CA VAL A 161 10.83 4.79 0.23
C VAL A 161 9.97 5.99 -0.14
N PRO A 162 10.37 6.81 -1.11
CA PRO A 162 9.52 7.85 -1.68
C PRO A 162 8.67 7.28 -2.82
N ASP A 163 7.66 8.02 -3.25
CA ASP A 163 6.93 7.93 -4.52
C ASP A 163 6.16 6.63 -4.81
N GLU A 164 5.80 5.83 -3.80
CA GLU A 164 4.95 4.65 -3.97
C GLU A 164 3.62 5.04 -4.65
N GLU A 165 2.95 6.07 -4.14
CA GLU A 165 1.64 6.58 -4.56
C GLU A 165 1.57 7.07 -6.02
N ILE A 166 2.72 7.23 -6.64
CA ILE A 166 2.86 7.59 -8.06
C ILE A 166 3.64 6.54 -8.86
N GLY A 167 3.75 5.33 -8.30
CA GLY A 167 4.26 4.12 -8.96
C GLY A 167 5.62 3.63 -8.51
N GLY A 168 6.29 4.23 -7.50
CA GLY A 168 7.53 3.73 -6.89
C GLY A 168 8.77 3.70 -7.80
N HIS A 169 8.70 4.37 -8.97
CA HIS A 169 9.74 4.25 -10.00
C HIS A 169 11.09 4.84 -9.62
N ASP A 170 11.10 5.90 -8.84
CA ASP A 170 12.33 6.56 -8.41
C ASP A 170 12.80 6.10 -7.02
N GLY A 171 11.90 5.47 -6.26
CA GLY A 171 12.15 4.87 -4.95
C GLY A 171 12.40 3.37 -5.02
N ALA A 172 11.36 2.59 -4.76
CA ALA A 172 11.46 1.14 -4.58
C ALA A 172 11.96 0.40 -5.83
N GLU A 173 11.58 0.81 -7.05
CA GLU A 173 12.07 0.18 -8.28
C GLU A 173 13.58 0.33 -8.44
N LYS A 174 14.10 1.56 -8.30
CA LYS A 174 15.55 1.80 -8.39
C LYS A 174 16.30 1.16 -7.23
N PHE A 175 15.71 1.16 -6.03
CA PHE A 175 16.28 0.52 -4.86
C PHE A 175 16.43 -0.99 -5.08
N ALA A 176 15.37 -1.69 -5.47
CA ALA A 176 15.40 -3.13 -5.73
C ALA A 176 16.41 -3.53 -6.83
N ASN A 177 16.73 -2.60 -7.76
CA ASN A 177 17.71 -2.82 -8.83
C ASN A 177 19.10 -2.24 -8.55
N SER A 178 19.39 -1.83 -7.31
CA SER A 178 20.65 -1.22 -6.92
C SER A 178 21.63 -2.22 -6.29
N GLU A 179 22.93 -1.91 -6.39
CA GLU A 179 23.98 -2.65 -5.68
C GLU A 179 23.75 -2.66 -4.17
N VAL A 180 23.17 -1.58 -3.61
CA VAL A 180 22.85 -1.48 -2.18
C VAL A 180 21.87 -2.59 -1.77
N PHE A 181 20.85 -2.86 -2.59
CA PHE A 181 19.88 -3.93 -2.32
C PHE A 181 20.53 -5.31 -2.46
N ASP A 182 21.35 -5.51 -3.49
CA ASP A 182 22.03 -6.79 -3.71
C ASP A 182 22.99 -7.12 -2.53
N GLU A 183 23.71 -6.12 -1.98
CA GLU A 183 24.59 -6.28 -0.81
C GLU A 183 23.83 -6.58 0.49
N MET A 184 22.54 -6.25 0.58
CA MET A 184 21.73 -6.52 1.77
C MET A 184 21.42 -8.01 1.95
N ASN A 185 21.55 -8.83 0.91
CA ASN A 185 21.20 -10.26 0.93
C ASN A 185 19.79 -10.52 1.51
N VAL A 186 18.78 -9.87 0.94
CA VAL A 186 17.41 -9.91 1.49
C VAL A 186 16.76 -11.27 1.23
N GLY A 187 16.30 -11.93 2.30
CA GLY A 187 15.58 -13.22 2.22
C GLY A 187 14.06 -13.09 2.25
N ILE A 188 13.55 -12.00 2.80
CA ILE A 188 12.11 -11.72 2.91
C ILE A 188 11.86 -10.22 3.00
N VAL A 189 10.78 -9.75 2.36
CA VAL A 189 10.26 -8.39 2.50
C VAL A 189 8.88 -8.43 3.13
N LEU A 190 8.63 -7.59 4.12
CA LEU A 190 7.29 -7.18 4.53
C LEU A 190 7.02 -5.79 3.95
N ASP A 191 5.85 -5.64 3.37
CA ASP A 191 5.37 -4.40 2.77
C ASP A 191 3.92 -4.15 3.21
N GLU A 192 3.29 -3.13 2.67
CA GLU A 192 1.94 -2.75 3.02
C GLU A 192 0.88 -3.81 2.69
N GLY A 193 -0.18 -3.82 3.50
CA GLY A 193 -1.41 -4.55 3.28
C GLY A 193 -2.62 -3.62 3.41
N LEU A 194 -3.79 -4.20 3.65
CA LEU A 194 -5.03 -3.46 3.84
C LEU A 194 -5.55 -3.61 5.27
N ALA A 195 -6.29 -2.61 5.72
CA ALA A 195 -7.16 -2.73 6.87
C ALA A 195 -8.20 -3.84 6.66
N SER A 196 -8.69 -4.40 7.76
CA SER A 196 -9.79 -5.37 7.78
C SER A 196 -10.95 -4.82 8.61
N PRO A 197 -12.17 -4.80 8.06
CA PRO A 197 -13.36 -4.49 8.86
C PRO A 197 -13.64 -5.52 9.96
N ASP A 198 -13.09 -6.72 9.82
CA ASP A 198 -13.24 -7.84 10.74
C ASP A 198 -12.13 -7.92 11.77
N GLU A 199 -12.23 -8.86 12.72
CA GLU A 199 -11.19 -9.14 13.72
C GLU A 199 -9.94 -9.81 13.13
N SER A 200 -10.01 -10.36 11.92
CA SER A 200 -8.92 -11.06 11.26
C SER A 200 -8.10 -10.11 10.40
N TYR A 201 -6.77 -10.27 10.45
CA TYR A 201 -5.87 -9.56 9.55
C TYR A 201 -5.90 -10.13 8.12
N ARG A 202 -5.48 -9.34 7.16
CA ARG A 202 -5.35 -9.71 5.75
C ARG A 202 -3.89 -9.90 5.39
N LEU A 203 -3.60 -10.94 4.61
CA LEU A 203 -2.25 -11.28 4.15
C LEU A 203 -2.25 -11.34 2.62
N PHE A 204 -1.30 -10.64 2.00
CA PHE A 204 -1.20 -10.53 0.55
C PHE A 204 0.09 -11.16 0.03
N TYR A 205 -0.06 -12.21 -0.77
CA TYR A 205 1.06 -12.94 -1.38
C TYR A 205 1.40 -12.46 -2.80
N ALA A 206 0.55 -11.65 -3.39
CA ALA A 206 0.68 -11.09 -4.73
C ALA A 206 -0.14 -9.80 -4.83
N GLU A 207 -0.10 -9.15 -5.99
CA GLU A 207 -0.86 -7.95 -6.30
C GLU A 207 -1.31 -7.92 -7.74
N ARG A 208 -2.31 -7.07 -8.07
CA ARG A 208 -2.73 -6.86 -9.46
C ARG A 208 -1.83 -5.84 -10.15
N CYS A 209 -1.55 -6.09 -11.42
CA CYS A 209 -0.81 -5.20 -12.29
C CYS A 209 -1.76 -4.22 -13.00
N PRO A 210 -1.52 -2.90 -12.98
CA PRO A 210 -2.31 -1.95 -13.73
C PRO A 210 -1.98 -2.01 -15.23
N MET A 211 -3.02 -1.90 -16.06
CA MET A 211 -2.93 -1.72 -17.49
C MET A 211 -3.96 -0.67 -17.93
N TRP A 212 -3.51 0.43 -18.49
CA TRP A 212 -4.41 1.44 -19.03
C TRP A 212 -4.66 1.20 -20.51
N LEU A 213 -5.92 1.19 -20.90
CA LEU A 213 -6.36 0.95 -22.27
C LEU A 213 -7.11 2.16 -22.79
N VAL A 214 -6.70 2.67 -23.93
CA VAL A 214 -7.46 3.67 -24.70
C VAL A 214 -7.94 3.03 -25.98
N ILE A 215 -9.25 2.97 -26.17
CA ILE A 215 -9.89 2.51 -27.41
C ILE A 215 -10.28 3.73 -28.22
N LYS A 216 -9.90 3.74 -29.49
CA LYS A 216 -10.24 4.78 -30.49
C LYS A 216 -11.07 4.17 -31.58
N ALA A 217 -12.16 4.82 -31.91
CA ALA A 217 -13.04 4.46 -33.05
C ALA A 217 -13.03 5.57 -34.06
N ALA A 218 -12.80 5.23 -35.31
CA ALA A 218 -13.01 6.11 -36.46
C ALA A 218 -14.30 5.69 -37.21
N GLY A 219 -14.97 6.64 -37.84
CA GLY A 219 -16.20 6.33 -38.58
C GLY A 219 -16.61 7.43 -39.52
N ALA A 220 -17.68 7.18 -40.28
CA ALA A 220 -18.21 8.13 -41.23
C ALA A 220 -18.72 9.41 -40.54
N PRO A 221 -18.14 10.59 -40.79
CA PRO A 221 -18.74 11.84 -40.35
C PRO A 221 -19.91 12.20 -41.26
N GLY A 222 -20.78 13.09 -40.80
CA GLY A 222 -21.85 13.57 -41.65
C GLY A 222 -22.98 14.28 -40.92
N HIS A 223 -24.01 14.60 -41.68
CA HIS A 223 -25.14 15.33 -41.14
C HIS A 223 -25.94 14.46 -40.12
N GLY A 224 -26.16 14.99 -38.94
CA GLY A 224 -26.81 14.27 -37.83
C GLY A 224 -28.23 13.73 -38.16
N ALA A 225 -28.91 14.28 -39.16
CA ALA A 225 -30.23 13.79 -39.58
C ALA A 225 -30.20 12.55 -40.49
N LYS A 226 -29.01 12.12 -40.96
CA LYS A 226 -28.88 10.96 -41.85
C LYS A 226 -28.47 9.72 -41.09
N LEU A 227 -28.95 8.57 -41.53
CA LEU A 227 -28.53 7.26 -41.01
C LEU A 227 -27.24 6.84 -41.74
N TYR A 228 -26.22 6.57 -41.01
CA TYR A 228 -24.94 6.06 -41.51
C TYR A 228 -24.59 4.76 -40.77
N ASP A 229 -24.14 3.78 -41.50
CA ASP A 229 -23.50 2.62 -40.92
C ASP A 229 -22.06 2.98 -40.48
N ASN A 230 -21.58 2.30 -39.46
CA ASN A 230 -20.19 2.41 -38.98
C ASN A 230 -19.77 3.83 -38.57
N THR A 231 -20.62 4.58 -37.89
CA THR A 231 -20.19 5.84 -37.28
C THR A 231 -19.23 5.58 -36.12
N ALA A 232 -18.34 6.53 -35.85
CA ALA A 232 -17.38 6.40 -34.73
C ALA A 232 -18.09 6.15 -33.42
N MET A 233 -19.23 6.83 -33.14
CA MET A 233 -20.02 6.68 -31.93
C MET A 233 -20.61 5.28 -31.82
N GLU A 234 -21.26 4.75 -32.83
CA GLU A 234 -21.86 3.41 -32.84
C GLU A 234 -20.79 2.32 -32.66
N ASN A 235 -19.64 2.46 -33.30
CA ASN A 235 -18.54 1.52 -33.13
C ASN A 235 -17.99 1.53 -31.71
N LEU A 236 -17.79 2.71 -31.10
CA LEU A 236 -17.31 2.83 -29.72
C LEU A 236 -18.34 2.30 -28.72
N LEU A 237 -19.64 2.58 -28.91
CA LEU A 237 -20.70 2.08 -28.01
C LEU A 237 -20.77 0.55 -28.00
N LYS A 238 -20.62 -0.11 -29.17
CA LYS A 238 -20.55 -1.58 -29.24
C LYS A 238 -19.37 -2.14 -28.45
N SER A 239 -18.21 -1.46 -28.49
CA SER A 239 -17.02 -1.82 -27.71
C SER A 239 -17.27 -1.63 -26.22
N ILE A 240 -17.77 -0.48 -25.82
CA ILE A 240 -18.10 -0.18 -24.41
C ILE A 240 -19.07 -1.23 -23.86
N GLU A 241 -20.07 -1.64 -24.63
CA GLU A 241 -21.01 -2.68 -24.21
C GLU A 241 -20.31 -4.03 -23.99
N SER A 242 -19.40 -4.43 -24.89
CA SER A 242 -18.62 -5.67 -24.72
C SER A 242 -17.73 -5.61 -23.49
N VAL A 243 -17.02 -4.49 -23.24
CA VAL A 243 -16.22 -4.26 -22.02
C VAL A 243 -17.10 -4.33 -20.78
N ARG A 244 -18.28 -3.71 -20.79
CA ARG A 244 -19.21 -3.73 -19.65
C ARG A 244 -19.71 -5.15 -19.33
N ARG A 245 -20.01 -5.97 -20.35
CA ARG A 245 -20.38 -7.38 -20.14
C ARG A 245 -19.23 -8.17 -19.50
N PHE A 246 -18.00 -7.98 -19.98
CA PHE A 246 -16.83 -8.60 -19.34
C PHE A 246 -16.68 -8.14 -17.89
N ARG A 247 -16.74 -6.83 -17.64
CA ARG A 247 -16.69 -6.30 -16.26
C ARG A 247 -17.74 -6.91 -15.35
N ALA A 248 -18.98 -7.02 -15.85
CA ALA A 248 -20.07 -7.63 -15.09
C ALA A 248 -19.77 -9.08 -14.74
N SER A 249 -19.26 -9.88 -15.70
CA SER A 249 -18.92 -11.29 -15.43
C SER A 249 -17.85 -11.46 -14.37
N GLN A 250 -16.84 -10.56 -14.31
CA GLN A 250 -15.82 -10.57 -13.28
C GLN A 250 -16.40 -10.15 -11.91
N PHE A 251 -17.23 -9.13 -11.89
CA PHE A 251 -17.85 -8.64 -10.66
C PHE A 251 -18.88 -9.64 -10.09
N ASP A 252 -19.57 -10.38 -10.94
CA ASP A 252 -20.52 -11.41 -10.50
C ASP A 252 -19.81 -12.57 -9.78
N LEU A 253 -18.56 -12.92 -10.14
CA LEU A 253 -17.73 -13.88 -9.41
C LEU A 253 -17.43 -13.40 -7.98
N VAL A 254 -17.16 -12.10 -7.82
CA VAL A 254 -16.89 -11.50 -6.50
C VAL A 254 -18.17 -11.46 -5.67
N LYS A 255 -19.28 -10.99 -6.22
CA LYS A 255 -20.58 -10.93 -5.53
C LYS A 255 -21.08 -12.30 -5.09
N ALA A 256 -20.81 -13.33 -5.88
CA ALA A 256 -21.16 -14.71 -5.55
C ALA A 256 -20.20 -15.35 -4.52
N GLY A 257 -19.17 -14.65 -4.07
CA GLY A 257 -18.14 -15.18 -3.14
C GLY A 257 -17.26 -16.27 -3.75
N LEU A 258 -17.27 -16.44 -5.09
CA LEU A 258 -16.49 -17.45 -5.79
C LEU A 258 -15.02 -17.03 -5.97
N LYS A 259 -14.76 -15.72 -6.01
CA LYS A 259 -13.45 -15.11 -6.13
C LYS A 259 -13.33 -13.92 -5.18
N ALA A 260 -12.13 -13.66 -4.66
CA ALA A 260 -11.83 -12.41 -4.02
C ALA A 260 -11.64 -11.30 -5.07
N GLU A 261 -11.73 -10.04 -4.66
CA GLU A 261 -11.57 -8.89 -5.56
C GLU A 261 -10.21 -8.90 -6.26
N GLY A 262 -9.14 -9.27 -5.54
CA GLY A 262 -7.79 -9.40 -6.09
C GLY A 262 -7.61 -10.53 -7.11
N GLU A 263 -8.53 -11.51 -7.16
CA GLU A 263 -8.45 -12.70 -8.04
C GLU A 263 -9.17 -12.52 -9.38
N VAL A 264 -9.77 -11.37 -9.63
CA VAL A 264 -10.49 -11.08 -10.89
C VAL A 264 -9.84 -9.90 -11.63
N ILE A 265 -10.05 -9.87 -12.95
CA ILE A 265 -9.66 -8.71 -13.76
C ILE A 265 -10.72 -7.62 -13.56
N SER A 266 -10.33 -6.49 -12.99
CA SER A 266 -11.21 -5.33 -12.95
C SER A 266 -11.03 -4.44 -14.18
N VAL A 267 -12.12 -3.86 -14.68
CA VAL A 267 -12.11 -2.92 -15.79
C VAL A 267 -13.05 -1.77 -15.46
N ASN A 268 -12.51 -0.57 -15.34
CA ASN A 268 -13.29 0.64 -15.07
C ASN A 268 -13.08 1.66 -16.16
N MET A 269 -14.15 2.16 -16.76
CA MET A 269 -14.08 3.26 -17.72
C MET A 269 -13.80 4.56 -16.96
N VAL A 270 -12.70 5.24 -17.33
CA VAL A 270 -12.21 6.44 -16.65
C VAL A 270 -12.47 7.73 -17.43
N PHE A 271 -12.62 7.63 -18.74
CA PHE A 271 -13.09 8.74 -19.56
C PHE A 271 -13.81 8.27 -20.83
N LEU A 272 -14.64 9.16 -21.36
CA LEU A 272 -15.31 9.05 -22.66
C LEU A 272 -15.22 10.41 -23.35
N LYS A 273 -14.70 10.44 -24.58
CA LYS A 273 -14.55 11.65 -25.39
C LYS A 273 -15.09 11.42 -26.77
N ALA A 274 -16.09 12.24 -27.18
CA ALA A 274 -16.71 12.18 -28.48
C ALA A 274 -17.43 13.50 -28.79
N GLY A 275 -17.82 13.69 -30.06
CA GLY A 275 -18.48 14.91 -30.52
C GLY A 275 -17.51 15.99 -30.99
N THR A 276 -17.99 16.92 -31.79
CA THR A 276 -17.24 18.08 -32.31
C THR A 276 -17.50 19.28 -31.38
N PRO A 277 -16.48 19.81 -30.70
CA PRO A 277 -16.66 20.97 -29.81
C PRO A 277 -17.05 22.24 -30.60
N SER A 278 -17.82 23.11 -29.96
CA SER A 278 -18.16 24.46 -30.44
C SER A 278 -18.05 25.45 -29.27
N PRO A 279 -18.03 26.75 -29.48
CA PRO A 279 -17.98 27.76 -28.43
C PRO A 279 -19.13 27.66 -27.43
N THR A 280 -20.27 27.07 -27.82
CA THR A 280 -21.46 26.93 -26.97
C THR A 280 -21.73 25.51 -26.52
N GLY A 281 -20.74 24.59 -26.64
CA GLY A 281 -20.87 23.17 -26.29
C GLY A 281 -20.45 22.26 -27.45
N TYR A 282 -21.39 21.56 -28.09
CA TYR A 282 -21.11 20.63 -29.18
C TYR A 282 -21.96 20.96 -30.42
N VAL A 283 -21.43 20.63 -31.61
CA VAL A 283 -22.16 20.73 -32.87
C VAL A 283 -23.16 19.58 -33.00
N MET A 284 -24.42 19.83 -32.68
CA MET A 284 -25.45 18.78 -32.53
C MET A 284 -25.90 18.14 -33.86
N ASN A 285 -25.73 18.82 -34.99
CA ASN A 285 -26.14 18.32 -36.30
C ASN A 285 -24.98 17.69 -37.11
N LEU A 286 -23.86 17.40 -36.44
CA LEU A 286 -22.66 16.79 -37.03
C LEU A 286 -22.29 15.50 -36.34
N GLN A 287 -22.23 14.39 -37.07
CA GLN A 287 -21.66 13.15 -36.54
C GLN A 287 -20.12 13.23 -36.54
N PRO A 288 -19.46 12.96 -35.43
CA PRO A 288 -18.00 13.06 -35.35
C PRO A 288 -17.32 11.93 -36.11
N SER A 289 -16.13 12.21 -36.65
CA SER A 289 -15.30 11.21 -37.35
C SER A 289 -14.53 10.30 -36.37
N GLU A 290 -14.39 10.72 -35.09
CA GLU A 290 -13.62 10.01 -34.07
C GLU A 290 -14.34 10.02 -32.74
N ALA A 291 -14.15 8.96 -31.98
CA ALA A 291 -14.56 8.82 -30.56
C ALA A 291 -13.57 7.94 -29.81
N GLN A 292 -13.38 8.18 -28.51
CA GLN A 292 -12.45 7.40 -27.71
C GLN A 292 -12.94 7.20 -26.29
N ALA A 293 -12.56 6.08 -25.67
CA ALA A 293 -12.78 5.78 -24.27
C ALA A 293 -11.51 5.22 -23.63
N GLY A 294 -11.28 5.57 -22.38
CA GLY A 294 -10.17 5.07 -21.59
C GLY A 294 -10.64 4.17 -20.44
N PHE A 295 -9.84 3.16 -20.14
CA PHE A 295 -10.15 2.15 -19.13
C PHE A 295 -8.92 1.91 -18.24
N ASP A 296 -9.14 1.85 -16.92
CA ASP A 296 -8.20 1.30 -15.95
C ASP A 296 -8.52 -0.19 -15.81
N ILE A 297 -7.55 -1.02 -16.13
CA ILE A 297 -7.63 -2.48 -16.01
C ILE A 297 -6.62 -2.93 -14.96
N ARG A 298 -7.05 -3.81 -14.05
CA ARG A 298 -6.16 -4.44 -13.07
C ARG A 298 -6.15 -5.95 -13.28
N ILE A 299 -4.97 -6.51 -13.48
CA ILE A 299 -4.77 -7.90 -13.90
C ILE A 299 -4.09 -8.67 -12.75
N PRO A 300 -4.70 -9.73 -12.19
CA PRO A 300 -4.01 -10.57 -11.22
C PRO A 300 -2.97 -11.49 -11.89
N PRO A 301 -1.91 -11.90 -11.18
CA PRO A 301 -0.86 -12.75 -11.74
C PRO A 301 -1.32 -14.18 -12.11
N ILE A 302 -2.51 -14.55 -11.65
CA ILE A 302 -3.15 -15.84 -11.99
C ILE A 302 -4.04 -15.76 -13.25
N ALA A 303 -4.17 -14.59 -13.88
CA ALA A 303 -5.01 -14.41 -15.06
C ALA A 303 -4.23 -14.68 -16.35
N ASP A 304 -4.92 -15.20 -17.37
CA ASP A 304 -4.38 -15.32 -18.73
C ASP A 304 -4.35 -13.96 -19.43
N GLN A 305 -3.21 -13.26 -19.29
CA GLN A 305 -3.01 -11.94 -19.90
C GLN A 305 -3.09 -12.02 -21.43
N ALA A 306 -2.62 -13.09 -22.06
CA ALA A 306 -2.67 -13.26 -23.51
C ALA A 306 -4.13 -13.37 -24.01
N SER A 307 -5.00 -14.02 -23.25
CA SER A 307 -6.42 -14.10 -23.55
C SER A 307 -7.08 -12.72 -23.44
N LEU A 308 -6.70 -11.90 -22.46
CA LEU A 308 -7.18 -10.53 -22.35
C LEU A 308 -6.71 -9.67 -23.54
N GLU A 309 -5.45 -9.76 -23.93
CA GLU A 309 -4.90 -9.03 -25.08
C GLU A 309 -5.61 -9.40 -26.40
N ARG A 310 -5.90 -10.69 -26.61
CA ARG A 310 -6.71 -11.14 -27.75
C ARG A 310 -8.13 -10.56 -27.70
N ARG A 311 -8.77 -10.56 -26.54
CA ARG A 311 -10.09 -9.96 -26.36
C ARG A 311 -10.11 -8.46 -26.66
N ILE A 312 -9.08 -7.73 -26.26
CA ILE A 312 -8.92 -6.30 -26.61
C ILE A 312 -8.86 -6.14 -28.12
N ALA A 313 -8.03 -6.91 -28.81
CA ALA A 313 -7.81 -6.77 -30.24
C ALA A 313 -9.02 -7.25 -31.09
N GLU A 314 -9.70 -8.32 -30.67
CA GLU A 314 -10.72 -8.98 -31.50
C GLU A 314 -12.15 -8.56 -31.12
N GLU A 315 -12.44 -8.27 -29.84
CA GLU A 315 -13.79 -7.94 -29.41
C GLU A 315 -13.95 -6.45 -29.08
N TRP A 316 -12.99 -5.86 -28.34
CA TRP A 316 -13.14 -4.49 -27.83
C TRP A 316 -12.70 -3.44 -28.84
N ALA A 317 -11.63 -3.69 -29.57
CA ALA A 317 -11.13 -2.76 -30.58
C ALA A 317 -10.79 -3.45 -31.92
N PRO A 318 -11.75 -4.17 -32.56
CA PRO A 318 -11.47 -4.89 -33.81
C PRO A 318 -11.22 -3.93 -34.97
N ALA A 319 -10.13 -4.16 -35.69
CA ALA A 319 -9.76 -3.39 -36.87
C ALA A 319 -10.87 -3.41 -37.97
N SER A 320 -11.65 -4.49 -38.03
CA SER A 320 -12.79 -4.63 -38.97
C SER A 320 -13.91 -3.60 -38.73
N ARG A 321 -13.93 -2.94 -37.57
CA ARG A 321 -14.84 -1.83 -37.24
C ARG A 321 -14.14 -0.47 -37.24
N ASN A 322 -13.00 -0.33 -37.91
CA ASN A 322 -12.18 0.88 -37.90
C ASN A 322 -11.80 1.33 -36.50
N MET A 323 -11.40 0.38 -35.65
CA MET A 323 -11.00 0.65 -34.31
C MET A 323 -9.52 0.38 -34.09
N THR A 324 -8.93 1.15 -33.22
CA THR A 324 -7.56 0.96 -32.76
C THR A 324 -7.54 1.05 -31.23
N PHE A 325 -6.47 0.56 -30.65
CA PHE A 325 -6.24 0.72 -29.20
C PHE A 325 -4.78 1.06 -28.92
N GLU A 326 -4.59 1.72 -27.80
CA GLU A 326 -3.28 2.01 -27.23
C GLU A 326 -3.30 1.49 -25.79
N LEU A 327 -2.26 0.74 -25.43
CA LEU A 327 -1.99 0.42 -24.03
C LEU A 327 -1.23 1.61 -23.44
N GLY A 328 -1.77 2.17 -22.37
CA GLY A 328 -1.33 3.43 -21.82
C GLY A 328 0.09 3.42 -21.30
N GLN A 329 0.68 4.59 -21.29
CA GLN A 329 2.07 4.89 -20.98
C GLN A 329 2.37 4.83 -19.50
N PHE A 330 2.52 3.64 -18.94
CA PHE A 330 3.57 3.48 -17.95
C PHE A 330 4.91 3.48 -18.71
N LYS A 331 5.93 4.13 -18.18
CA LYS A 331 7.27 4.18 -18.81
C LYS A 331 7.84 2.79 -19.11
N GLN A 332 7.28 1.74 -18.50
CA GLN A 332 7.57 0.34 -18.77
C GLN A 332 6.27 -0.47 -18.86
N LYS A 333 6.25 -1.46 -19.76
CA LYS A 333 5.15 -2.43 -19.82
C LYS A 333 5.19 -3.26 -18.55
N MET A 334 4.28 -2.99 -17.62
CA MET A 334 4.13 -3.83 -16.43
C MET A 334 3.58 -5.19 -16.83
N SER A 335 4.14 -6.25 -16.28
CA SER A 335 3.72 -7.61 -16.50
C SER A 335 3.33 -8.26 -15.17
N VAL A 336 2.42 -9.21 -15.24
CA VAL A 336 2.11 -10.11 -14.13
C VAL A 336 3.01 -11.35 -14.12
N TYR A 337 3.90 -11.45 -15.10
CA TYR A 337 4.87 -12.55 -15.25
C TYR A 337 6.29 -12.00 -15.25
N ASP A 338 7.21 -12.76 -14.66
CA ASP A 338 8.64 -12.50 -14.73
C ASP A 338 9.19 -12.77 -16.15
N GLU A 339 10.48 -12.52 -16.38
CA GLU A 339 11.16 -12.76 -17.65
C GLU A 339 11.15 -14.24 -18.11
N ASN A 340 10.92 -15.16 -17.19
CA ASN A 340 10.82 -16.59 -17.44
C ASN A 340 9.36 -17.06 -17.66
N GLY A 341 8.41 -16.13 -17.69
CA GLY A 341 6.98 -16.42 -17.85
C GLY A 341 6.30 -17.01 -16.60
N ARG A 342 6.91 -16.89 -15.41
CA ARG A 342 6.32 -17.34 -14.15
C ARG A 342 5.50 -16.21 -13.52
N PRO A 343 4.34 -16.51 -12.90
CA PRO A 343 3.56 -15.50 -12.19
C PRO A 343 4.38 -14.82 -11.09
N ILE A 344 4.30 -13.48 -11.00
CA ILE A 344 4.96 -12.69 -9.98
C ILE A 344 4.15 -12.79 -8.69
N LEU A 345 4.49 -13.75 -7.86
CA LEU A 345 3.85 -14.01 -6.56
C LEU A 345 4.83 -14.59 -5.56
N THR A 346 4.50 -14.48 -4.29
CA THR A 346 5.20 -15.13 -3.19
C THR A 346 4.51 -16.45 -2.87
N ALA A 347 5.26 -17.56 -2.77
CA ALA A 347 4.69 -18.83 -2.33
C ALA A 347 4.13 -18.69 -0.91
N HIS A 348 2.91 -19.19 -0.70
CA HIS A 348 2.17 -19.11 0.56
C HIS A 348 1.78 -20.49 1.07
N ASP A 349 2.65 -21.46 0.82
CA ASP A 349 2.56 -22.85 1.23
C ASP A 349 3.84 -23.30 1.95
N GLY A 350 3.96 -24.57 2.24
CA GLY A 350 5.10 -25.15 2.94
C GLY A 350 6.46 -25.03 2.24
N SER A 351 6.51 -24.55 0.99
CA SER A 351 7.77 -24.27 0.28
C SER A 351 8.42 -22.96 0.71
N ASN A 352 7.67 -22.07 1.37
CA ASN A 352 8.15 -20.80 1.86
C ASN A 352 8.19 -20.78 3.40
N PRO A 353 9.36 -20.96 4.02
CA PRO A 353 9.46 -20.98 5.48
C PRO A 353 9.05 -19.64 6.12
N TRP A 354 9.22 -18.52 5.42
CA TRP A 354 8.83 -17.20 5.92
C TRP A 354 7.31 -17.07 6.08
N TRP A 355 6.55 -17.72 5.20
CA TRP A 355 5.09 -17.72 5.32
C TRP A 355 4.63 -18.43 6.59
N ALA A 356 5.14 -19.64 6.84
CA ALA A 356 4.81 -20.38 8.06
C ALA A 356 5.23 -19.65 9.35
N LEU A 357 6.38 -18.96 9.31
CA LEU A 357 6.84 -18.13 10.43
C LEU A 357 5.91 -16.93 10.67
N LEU A 358 5.42 -16.29 9.61
CA LEU A 358 4.46 -15.19 9.71
C LEU A 358 3.15 -15.64 10.37
N GLU A 359 2.56 -16.73 9.86
CA GLU A 359 1.35 -17.31 10.42
C GLU A 359 1.52 -17.67 11.90
N GLY A 360 2.60 -18.36 12.24
CA GLY A 360 2.90 -18.73 13.63
C GLY A 360 3.18 -17.52 14.53
N ALA A 361 3.69 -16.42 14.01
CA ALA A 361 3.91 -15.20 14.78
C ALA A 361 2.61 -14.43 15.05
N ILE A 362 1.70 -14.40 14.09
CA ILE A 362 0.37 -13.80 14.24
C ILE A 362 -0.45 -14.60 15.27
N ASP A 363 -0.45 -15.93 15.17
CA ASP A 363 -1.14 -16.80 16.12
C ASP A 363 -0.61 -16.64 17.56
N LYS A 364 0.73 -16.52 17.74
CA LYS A 364 1.36 -16.29 19.04
C LYS A 364 0.96 -14.95 19.68
N SER A 365 0.57 -13.96 18.87
CA SER A 365 0.03 -12.70 19.38
C SER A 365 -1.47 -12.75 19.68
N ASN A 366 -2.08 -13.96 19.70
CA ASN A 366 -3.50 -14.20 19.88
C ASN A 366 -4.37 -13.45 18.85
N ARG A 367 -3.90 -13.38 17.62
CA ARG A 367 -4.59 -12.75 16.49
C ARG A 367 -4.89 -13.78 15.42
N ARG A 368 -5.85 -13.45 14.57
CA ARG A 368 -6.26 -14.29 13.45
C ARG A 368 -5.98 -13.57 12.14
N PHE A 369 -5.78 -14.35 11.09
CA PHE A 369 -5.71 -13.85 9.71
C PHE A 369 -6.69 -14.64 8.84
N GLY A 370 -7.14 -13.99 7.77
CA GLY A 370 -8.01 -14.60 6.77
C GLY A 370 -7.23 -15.50 5.81
N ARG A 371 -7.90 -16.00 4.77
CA ARG A 371 -7.21 -16.70 3.69
C ARG A 371 -6.20 -15.77 3.01
N PRO A 372 -5.08 -16.31 2.46
CA PRO A 372 -4.16 -15.52 1.65
C PRO A 372 -4.85 -14.88 0.45
N GLU A 373 -4.50 -13.64 0.15
CA GLU A 373 -5.15 -12.83 -0.89
C GLU A 373 -4.14 -12.29 -1.91
N ILE A 374 -4.66 -11.90 -3.08
CA ILE A 374 -3.97 -11.03 -4.04
C ILE A 374 -4.42 -9.60 -3.73
N PHE A 375 -3.46 -8.68 -3.54
CA PHE A 375 -3.75 -7.27 -3.28
C PHE A 375 -4.52 -6.65 -4.46
N PRO A 376 -5.64 -5.96 -4.21
CA PRO A 376 -6.51 -5.48 -5.29
C PRO A 376 -5.96 -4.28 -6.07
N ALA A 377 -4.91 -3.64 -5.59
CA ALA A 377 -4.16 -2.60 -6.27
C ALA A 377 -2.72 -3.06 -6.56
N SER A 378 -1.76 -2.14 -6.59
CA SER A 378 -0.33 -2.42 -6.74
C SER A 378 0.41 -1.82 -5.56
N THR A 379 1.53 -2.41 -5.17
CA THR A 379 2.42 -1.96 -4.10
C THR A 379 3.88 -2.02 -4.55
N ASP A 380 4.79 -1.52 -3.75
CA ASP A 380 6.23 -1.65 -4.01
C ASP A 380 6.75 -3.09 -3.89
N ALA A 381 6.00 -3.98 -3.22
CA ALA A 381 6.33 -5.41 -3.09
C ALA A 381 6.61 -6.10 -4.43
N ARG A 382 6.00 -5.62 -5.53
CA ARG A 382 6.22 -6.16 -6.89
C ARG A 382 7.68 -6.07 -7.34
N TYR A 383 8.37 -4.99 -7.00
CA TYR A 383 9.76 -4.79 -7.40
C TYR A 383 10.69 -5.81 -6.74
N PHE A 384 10.43 -6.15 -5.49
CA PHE A 384 11.18 -7.18 -4.78
C PHE A 384 10.83 -8.58 -5.28
N ARG A 385 9.55 -8.86 -5.57
CA ARG A 385 9.13 -10.13 -6.20
C ARG A 385 9.75 -10.33 -7.58
N LEU A 386 9.91 -9.26 -8.37
CA LEU A 386 10.61 -9.29 -9.66
C LEU A 386 12.09 -9.68 -9.53
N LYS A 387 12.73 -9.36 -8.40
CA LYS A 387 14.10 -9.81 -8.08
C LYS A 387 14.14 -11.25 -7.56
N GLY A 388 12.99 -11.93 -7.47
CA GLY A 388 12.89 -13.28 -6.93
C GLY A 388 12.90 -13.35 -5.39
N VAL A 389 12.82 -12.20 -4.71
CA VAL A 389 12.74 -12.13 -3.24
C VAL A 389 11.28 -12.27 -2.81
N PRO A 390 10.94 -13.19 -1.90
CA PRO A 390 9.61 -13.26 -1.33
C PRO A 390 9.21 -11.93 -0.69
N ALA A 391 8.02 -11.41 -1.02
CA ALA A 391 7.48 -10.20 -0.42
C ALA A 391 6.02 -10.41 -0.04
N ILE A 392 5.66 -10.08 1.19
CA ILE A 392 4.33 -10.28 1.76
C ILE A 392 3.77 -8.93 2.15
N GLY A 393 2.56 -8.61 1.65
CA GLY A 393 1.83 -7.43 2.04
C GLY A 393 1.07 -7.69 3.34
N PHE A 394 1.31 -6.84 4.36
CA PHE A 394 0.69 -6.99 5.67
C PHE A 394 0.61 -5.66 6.42
N SER A 395 -0.60 -5.31 6.84
CA SER A 395 -0.85 -4.19 7.76
C SER A 395 -1.77 -4.67 8.88
N PRO A 396 -1.31 -4.65 10.14
CA PRO A 396 -2.06 -5.18 11.28
C PRO A 396 -3.16 -4.20 11.74
N MET A 397 -4.17 -3.99 10.91
CA MET A 397 -5.29 -3.09 11.15
C MET A 397 -6.60 -3.89 11.09
N ALA A 398 -6.98 -4.55 12.20
CA ALA A 398 -8.27 -5.21 12.34
C ALA A 398 -9.35 -4.21 12.82
N ASN A 399 -10.62 -4.60 12.74
CA ASN A 399 -11.78 -3.77 13.14
C ASN A 399 -11.75 -2.35 12.56
N THR A 400 -11.18 -2.19 11.39
CA THR A 400 -10.90 -0.90 10.75
C THR A 400 -11.49 -0.90 9.34
N PRO A 401 -12.39 0.04 9.00
CA PRO A 401 -12.90 0.15 7.65
C PRO A 401 -11.75 0.49 6.68
N ILE A 402 -11.84 0.01 5.44
CA ILE A 402 -10.84 0.29 4.41
C ILE A 402 -11.09 1.71 3.89
N LEU A 403 -10.21 2.65 4.23
CA LEU A 403 -10.33 4.07 3.89
C LEU A 403 -9.11 4.61 3.13
N LEU A 404 -8.34 3.72 2.51
CA LEU A 404 -7.21 4.13 1.66
C LEU A 404 -7.70 5.10 0.60
N HIS A 405 -7.00 6.23 0.45
CA HIS A 405 -7.32 7.30 -0.50
C HIS A 405 -8.67 8.00 -0.28
N ASP A 406 -9.47 7.56 0.70
CA ASP A 406 -10.77 8.15 1.00
C ASP A 406 -10.64 9.37 1.94
N HIS A 407 -11.75 10.09 2.11
CA HIS A 407 -11.83 11.17 3.08
C HIS A 407 -12.02 10.62 4.49
N ASN A 408 -11.54 11.36 5.50
CA ASN A 408 -11.63 10.94 6.90
C ASN A 408 -10.97 9.60 7.20
N GLU A 409 -9.87 9.29 6.51
CA GLU A 409 -9.00 8.17 6.84
C GLU A 409 -8.62 8.24 8.32
N PHE A 410 -8.75 7.12 9.03
CA PHE A 410 -8.37 7.03 10.43
C PHE A 410 -7.86 5.65 10.80
N LEU A 411 -7.07 5.60 11.86
CA LEU A 411 -6.74 4.36 12.56
C LEU A 411 -7.04 4.53 14.05
N ASN A 412 -7.72 3.53 14.63
CA ASN A 412 -8.00 3.55 16.06
C ASN A 412 -6.69 3.35 16.85
N LYS A 413 -6.48 4.15 17.91
CA LYS A 413 -5.25 4.09 18.73
C LYS A 413 -4.98 2.72 19.33
N GLU A 414 -6.03 1.99 19.72
CA GLU A 414 -5.86 0.65 20.30
C GLU A 414 -5.47 -0.37 19.23
N GLU A 415 -6.04 -0.31 18.03
CA GLU A 415 -5.64 -1.16 16.92
C GLU A 415 -4.21 -0.83 16.46
N TYR A 416 -3.82 0.45 16.47
CA TYR A 416 -2.44 0.85 16.21
C TYR A 416 -1.45 0.23 17.20
N LEU A 417 -1.76 0.28 18.51
CA LEU A 417 -0.92 -0.31 19.58
C LEU A 417 -0.84 -1.84 19.46
N LYS A 418 -1.98 -2.50 19.17
CA LYS A 418 -2.01 -3.96 18.91
C LYS A 418 -1.16 -4.34 17.71
N GLY A 419 -1.13 -3.52 16.68
CA GLY A 419 -0.29 -3.73 15.50
C GLY A 419 1.20 -3.75 15.82
N ILE A 420 1.65 -2.95 16.79
CA ILE A 420 3.03 -2.96 17.27
C ILE A 420 3.38 -4.32 17.91
N GLU A 421 2.49 -4.86 18.75
CA GLU A 421 2.69 -6.17 19.39
C GLU A 421 2.80 -7.30 18.33
N VAL A 422 2.00 -7.22 17.27
CA VAL A 422 2.03 -8.19 16.18
C VAL A 422 3.37 -8.09 15.42
N TYR A 423 3.81 -6.89 15.06
CA TYR A 423 5.11 -6.71 14.42
C TYR A 423 6.28 -7.11 15.33
N GLU A 424 6.18 -6.89 16.63
CA GLU A 424 7.19 -7.38 17.58
C GLU A 424 7.31 -8.91 17.50
N SER A 425 6.17 -9.64 17.48
CA SER A 425 6.15 -11.10 17.31
C SER A 425 6.74 -11.55 15.98
N ILE A 426 6.37 -10.89 14.87
CA ILE A 426 6.84 -11.22 13.51
C ILE A 426 8.34 -10.96 13.39
N ILE A 427 8.80 -9.78 13.78
CA ILE A 427 10.22 -9.42 13.72
C ILE A 427 11.06 -10.39 14.53
N LYS A 428 10.60 -10.73 15.74
CA LYS A 428 11.27 -11.71 16.61
C LYS A 428 11.34 -13.09 15.95
N ALA A 429 10.25 -13.57 15.36
CA ALA A 429 10.21 -14.87 14.67
C ALA A 429 11.16 -14.90 13.47
N PHE A 430 11.09 -13.90 12.60
CA PHE A 430 11.93 -13.82 11.40
C PHE A 430 13.41 -13.65 11.76
N ALA A 431 13.71 -12.77 12.70
CA ALA A 431 15.08 -12.47 13.10
C ALA A 431 15.77 -13.58 13.90
N SER A 432 15.00 -14.51 14.48
CA SER A 432 15.52 -15.69 15.18
C SER A 432 15.59 -16.96 14.32
N PHE A 433 15.10 -16.90 13.07
CA PHE A 433 15.01 -18.07 12.22
C PHE A 433 16.40 -18.52 11.77
N ALA A 434 16.72 -19.80 12.04
CA ALA A 434 17.86 -20.52 11.49
C ALA A 434 17.34 -21.75 10.74
N ALA A 435 17.66 -21.89 9.46
CA ALA A 435 17.32 -23.09 8.69
C ALA A 435 18.08 -24.32 9.26
N GLU A 436 17.53 -25.51 9.09
CA GLU A 436 18.17 -26.74 9.62
C GLU A 436 19.58 -26.96 9.06
N THR A 437 19.80 -26.64 7.79
CA THR A 437 21.12 -26.65 7.14
C THR A 437 22.12 -25.65 7.75
N GLU A 438 21.65 -24.55 8.32
CA GLU A 438 22.47 -23.52 8.95
C GLU A 438 22.88 -23.91 10.38
N LYS A 439 22.15 -24.82 11.03
CA LYS A 439 22.49 -25.33 12.37
C LYS A 439 23.70 -26.29 12.36
N ASP A 440 23.85 -27.05 11.27
CA ASP A 440 24.94 -28.02 11.10
C ASP A 440 26.31 -27.34 10.83
N GLU A 441 26.33 -26.14 10.24
CA GLU A 441 27.55 -25.37 10.03
C GLU A 441 28.03 -24.67 11.32
N ALA A 442 27.11 -24.09 12.08
CA ALA A 442 27.45 -23.42 13.35
C ALA A 442 28.00 -24.38 14.39
N THR A 443 27.60 -25.67 14.37
CA THR A 443 28.14 -26.70 15.28
C THR A 443 29.50 -27.24 14.83
N LYS A 444 29.95 -26.97 13.61
CA LYS A 444 31.27 -27.39 13.10
C LYS A 444 32.37 -26.37 13.42
N ASP A 445 32.00 -25.11 13.61
CA ASP A 445 32.97 -24.04 13.95
C ASP A 445 33.23 -23.93 15.47
N GLU A 446 32.49 -24.68 16.30
CA GLU A 446 32.71 -24.76 17.77
C GLU A 446 33.46 -26.04 18.22
N LEU A 447 33.94 -26.88 17.28
CA LEU A 447 34.76 -28.09 17.52
C LEU A 447 36.17 -27.90 16.94
#